data_385e9a2a946060e7d1e026333569d22a
#
_entry.id   385e9a2a946060e7d1e026333569d22a
#
_cell.length_a   1.000
_cell.length_b   1.000
_cell.length_c   1.000
_cell.angle_alpha   90.00
_cell.angle_beta   90.00
_cell.angle_gamma   90.00
#
_symmetry.space_group_name_H-M   'P 1'
#
loop_
_entity.id
_entity.type
_entity.pdbx_description
1 polymer ?
#
loop_
_entity_poly.entity_id
_entity_poly.type
_entity_poly.pdbx_seq_one_letter_code
_entity_poly.pdbx_strand_id
1 'polypeptide(L)'
;MTEPPADFEGFLRKRFPDAKTICSAVPEYAGNRVPQDFTRWSDASIIDVTIVRSPLGVAETGSVLLSEEEFRVNTIGFLAHDIVILLDPAEIVENIHDAYGHPHFLDKAYSLLMSGPSGSADIGGITVHPAQGVMTLTVIFWPRAQSKTTQTV
;
A
#
# COMPACT_ATOMS: atom_id res chain seq x y z
N MET A 1 -11.42 -11.54 5.04
CA MET A 1 -10.36 -10.86 5.79
C MET A 1 -9.30 -11.90 6.05
N THR A 2 -8.13 -11.75 5.50
CA THR A 2 -7.04 -12.71 5.67
C THR A 2 -6.14 -12.20 6.80
N GLU A 3 -5.95 -13.05 7.81
CA GLU A 3 -4.93 -12.83 8.84
C GLU A 3 -3.53 -12.72 8.20
N PRO A 4 -2.58 -12.09 8.91
CA PRO A 4 -1.20 -12.03 8.43
C PRO A 4 -0.72 -13.45 8.11
N PRO A 5 -0.14 -13.69 6.93
CA PRO A 5 0.42 -14.99 6.64
C PRO A 5 1.57 -15.29 7.61
N ALA A 6 1.57 -16.48 8.20
CA ALA A 6 2.64 -16.92 9.11
C ALA A 6 4.02 -16.92 8.39
N ASP A 7 4.02 -17.13 7.09
CA ASP A 7 5.18 -17.02 6.20
C ASP A 7 4.90 -15.96 5.13
N PHE A 8 5.32 -14.72 5.42
CA PHE A 8 5.11 -13.60 4.51
C PHE A 8 5.95 -13.72 3.23
N GLU A 9 7.16 -14.25 3.33
CA GLU A 9 8.01 -14.48 2.16
C GLU A 9 7.42 -15.54 1.23
N GLY A 10 6.94 -16.65 1.78
CA GLY A 10 6.24 -17.68 1.02
C GLY A 10 4.97 -17.17 0.36
N PHE A 11 4.23 -16.29 1.04
CA PHE A 11 3.07 -15.61 0.46
C PHE A 11 3.47 -14.76 -0.76
N LEU A 12 4.51 -13.92 -0.64
CA LEU A 12 4.99 -13.07 -1.73
C LEU A 12 5.45 -13.90 -2.93
N ARG A 13 6.24 -14.94 -2.70
CA ARG A 13 6.72 -15.84 -3.77
C ARG A 13 5.58 -16.56 -4.49
N LYS A 14 4.54 -16.95 -3.75
CA LYS A 14 3.35 -17.60 -4.34
C LYS A 14 2.49 -16.61 -5.13
N ARG A 15 2.35 -15.40 -4.64
CA ARG A 15 1.49 -14.36 -5.23
C ARG A 15 2.15 -13.68 -6.42
N PHE A 16 3.46 -13.50 -6.35
CA PHE A 16 4.29 -12.79 -7.35
C PHE A 16 5.51 -13.64 -7.72
N PRO A 17 5.32 -14.79 -8.40
CA PRO A 17 6.39 -15.77 -8.63
C PRO A 17 7.54 -15.21 -9.50
N ASP A 18 7.26 -14.26 -10.36
CA ASP A 18 8.23 -13.68 -11.30
C ASP A 18 8.89 -12.41 -10.77
N ALA A 19 8.48 -11.91 -9.58
CA ALA A 19 9.01 -10.69 -9.00
C ALA A 19 10.49 -10.85 -8.63
N LYS A 20 11.32 -9.99 -9.18
CA LYS A 20 12.76 -9.91 -8.92
C LYS A 20 13.13 -8.73 -8.06
N THR A 21 12.41 -7.63 -8.22
CA THR A 21 12.67 -6.36 -7.52
C THR A 21 11.53 -6.06 -6.55
N ILE A 22 11.77 -6.28 -5.26
CA ILE A 22 10.82 -6.02 -4.20
C ILE A 22 11.33 -4.84 -3.37
N CYS A 23 10.67 -3.70 -3.50
CA CYS A 23 10.96 -2.49 -2.72
C CYS A 23 10.12 -2.49 -1.45
N SER A 24 10.75 -2.52 -0.29
CA SER A 24 10.04 -2.47 0.99
C SER A 24 10.31 -1.18 1.75
N ALA A 25 9.24 -0.53 2.18
CA ALA A 25 9.26 0.61 3.09
C ALA A 25 8.82 0.25 4.52
N VAL A 26 8.64 -1.05 4.81
CA VAL A 26 8.16 -1.54 6.10
C VAL A 26 9.22 -2.39 6.82
N PRO A 27 9.26 -2.36 8.16
CA PRO A 27 10.21 -3.16 8.93
C PRO A 27 9.88 -4.66 8.96
N GLU A 28 8.64 -5.03 8.69
CA GLU A 28 8.15 -6.40 8.74
C GLU A 28 8.75 -7.29 7.64
N TYR A 29 9.26 -6.67 6.58
CA TYR A 29 9.91 -7.38 5.48
C TYR A 29 10.97 -6.50 4.82
N ALA A 30 12.20 -6.96 4.74
CA ALA A 30 13.31 -6.14 4.25
C ALA A 30 13.28 -5.88 2.73
N GLY A 31 12.68 -6.77 1.94
CA GLY A 31 12.80 -6.68 0.49
C GLY A 31 14.25 -6.85 0.00
N ASN A 32 14.49 -6.62 -1.29
CA ASN A 32 15.84 -6.54 -1.87
C ASN A 32 16.18 -5.12 -2.35
N ARG A 33 15.26 -4.18 -2.17
CA ARG A 33 15.43 -2.73 -2.41
C ARG A 33 14.72 -1.95 -1.31
N VAL A 34 15.20 -0.73 -1.09
CA VAL A 34 14.57 0.25 -0.19
C VAL A 34 14.21 1.52 -0.98
N PRO A 35 13.24 2.32 -0.52
CA PRO A 35 12.81 3.52 -1.26
C PRO A 35 13.96 4.48 -1.60
N GLN A 36 14.95 4.59 -0.74
CA GLN A 36 16.11 5.48 -0.91
C GLN A 36 17.04 5.09 -2.06
N ASP A 37 16.92 3.87 -2.59
CA ASP A 37 17.69 3.41 -3.76
C ASP A 37 17.23 4.11 -5.05
N PHE A 38 16.05 4.75 -5.03
CA PHE A 38 15.43 5.36 -6.20
C PHE A 38 15.53 6.89 -6.12
N THR A 39 16.54 7.45 -6.77
CA THR A 39 16.79 8.90 -6.77
C THR A 39 16.07 9.64 -7.88
N ARG A 40 15.80 8.97 -8.98
CA ARG A 40 15.02 9.52 -10.11
C ARG A 40 13.65 8.85 -10.13
N TRP A 41 12.63 9.62 -10.50
CA TRP A 41 11.27 9.10 -10.63
C TRP A 41 11.18 7.89 -11.58
N SER A 42 11.96 7.90 -12.68
CA SER A 42 12.00 6.82 -13.67
C SER A 42 12.58 5.51 -13.14
N ASP A 43 13.44 5.57 -12.12
CA ASP A 43 14.12 4.38 -11.60
C ASP A 43 13.14 3.43 -10.91
N ALA A 44 12.02 3.97 -10.42
CA ALA A 44 10.97 3.18 -9.79
C ALA A 44 10.20 2.25 -10.75
N SER A 45 10.32 2.46 -12.07
CA SER A 45 9.66 1.60 -13.07
C SER A 45 10.22 0.17 -13.17
N ILE A 46 11.35 -0.10 -12.51
CA ILE A 46 11.93 -1.46 -12.44
C ILE A 46 11.42 -2.26 -11.24
N ILE A 47 10.58 -1.66 -10.39
CA ILE A 47 10.04 -2.32 -9.19
C ILE A 47 8.90 -3.25 -9.60
N ASP A 48 9.06 -4.53 -9.31
CA ASP A 48 7.99 -5.51 -9.54
C ASP A 48 6.94 -5.41 -8.42
N VAL A 49 7.36 -5.34 -7.16
CA VAL A 49 6.46 -5.24 -6.01
C VAL A 49 6.92 -4.16 -5.05
N THR A 50 6.03 -3.24 -4.70
CA THR A 50 6.22 -2.30 -3.58
C THR A 50 5.47 -2.78 -2.35
N ILE A 51 6.10 -2.71 -1.18
CA ILE A 51 5.48 -3.04 0.11
C ILE A 51 5.51 -1.80 0.99
N VAL A 52 4.32 -1.33 1.37
CA VAL A 52 4.12 -0.16 2.25
C VAL A 52 3.12 -0.49 3.36
N ARG A 53 3.08 0.35 4.38
CA ARG A 53 2.04 0.28 5.42
C ARG A 53 1.13 1.49 5.31
N SER A 54 -0.18 1.25 5.27
CA SER A 54 -1.17 2.32 5.35
C SER A 54 -1.48 2.67 6.81
N PRO A 55 -1.61 3.96 7.16
CA PRO A 55 -2.05 4.37 8.48
C PRO A 55 -3.57 4.34 8.65
N LEU A 56 -4.35 4.19 7.56
CA LEU A 56 -5.80 4.26 7.60
C LEU A 56 -6.44 3.52 6.43
N GLY A 57 -7.49 2.76 6.71
CA GLY A 57 -8.38 2.17 5.71
C GLY A 57 -9.77 2.79 5.76
N VAL A 58 -10.50 2.78 4.64
CA VAL A 58 -11.89 3.26 4.52
C VAL A 58 -12.78 2.10 4.10
N ALA A 59 -13.69 1.69 4.98
CA ALA A 59 -14.55 0.53 4.74
C ALA A 59 -15.52 0.74 3.58
N GLU A 60 -16.11 1.92 3.49
CA GLU A 60 -17.10 2.28 2.46
C GLU A 60 -16.57 2.11 1.04
N THR A 61 -15.32 2.52 0.80
CA THR A 61 -14.73 2.54 -0.55
C THR A 61 -13.73 1.42 -0.78
N GLY A 62 -13.32 0.70 0.27
CA GLY A 62 -12.24 -0.26 0.19
C GLY A 62 -10.88 0.36 -0.13
N SER A 63 -10.74 1.68 0.09
CA SER A 63 -9.49 2.41 -0.15
C SER A 63 -8.60 2.45 1.09
N VAL A 64 -7.33 2.73 0.87
CA VAL A 64 -6.31 2.92 1.90
C VAL A 64 -5.65 4.28 1.74
N LEU A 65 -5.35 4.91 2.87
CA LEU A 65 -4.64 6.18 2.89
C LEU A 65 -3.15 5.95 2.73
N LEU A 66 -2.53 6.73 1.86
CA LEU A 66 -1.07 6.75 1.68
C LEU A 66 -0.62 8.20 1.51
N SER A 67 0.58 8.49 1.97
CA SER A 67 1.19 9.82 1.90
C SER A 67 2.66 9.72 1.54
N GLU A 68 3.31 10.87 1.48
CA GLU A 68 4.77 10.95 1.32
C GLU A 68 5.54 10.24 2.43
N GLU A 69 4.94 10.03 3.59
CA GLU A 69 5.60 9.32 4.71
C GLU A 69 5.69 7.81 4.45
N GLU A 70 4.61 7.21 3.96
CA GLU A 70 4.55 5.77 3.68
C GLU A 70 5.40 5.42 2.47
N PHE A 71 5.32 6.25 1.44
CA PHE A 71 6.09 6.01 0.21
C PHE A 71 7.56 6.40 0.35
N ARG A 72 7.89 7.41 1.16
CA ARG A 72 9.21 8.07 1.24
C ARG A 72 9.68 8.65 -0.09
N VAL A 73 9.39 7.95 -1.18
CA VAL A 73 9.55 8.39 -2.58
C VAL A 73 8.23 8.06 -3.29
N ASN A 74 7.41 9.06 -3.58
CA ASN A 74 6.04 8.87 -4.06
C ASN A 74 5.93 7.95 -5.27
N THR A 75 6.91 7.98 -6.16
CA THR A 75 6.89 7.20 -7.40
C THR A 75 6.87 5.70 -7.20
N ILE A 76 7.38 5.18 -6.08
CA ILE A 76 7.35 3.73 -5.81
C ILE A 76 5.92 3.18 -5.67
N GLY A 77 4.96 4.02 -5.31
CA GLY A 77 3.56 3.65 -5.18
C GLY A 77 2.79 3.65 -6.50
N PHE A 78 3.33 4.25 -7.55
CA PHE A 78 2.61 4.43 -8.83
C PHE A 78 3.30 3.76 -10.02
N LEU A 79 4.61 3.61 -9.98
CA LEU A 79 5.39 3.05 -11.08
C LEU A 79 5.77 1.60 -10.87
N ALA A 80 5.62 1.06 -9.66
CA ALA A 80 5.76 -0.37 -9.41
C ALA A 80 4.67 -1.16 -10.15
N HIS A 81 4.97 -2.40 -10.52
CA HIS A 81 4.02 -3.26 -11.18
C HIS A 81 2.88 -3.67 -10.23
N ASP A 82 3.22 -4.07 -9.02
CA ASP A 82 2.26 -4.49 -7.99
C ASP A 82 2.53 -3.76 -6.66
N ILE A 83 1.48 -3.58 -5.86
CA ILE A 83 1.60 -3.01 -4.52
C ILE A 83 0.95 -3.92 -3.46
N VAL A 84 1.69 -4.13 -2.37
CA VAL A 84 1.21 -4.82 -1.17
C VAL A 84 1.16 -3.81 -0.03
N ILE A 85 0.00 -3.69 0.59
CA ILE A 85 -0.25 -2.72 1.65
C ILE A 85 -0.58 -3.45 2.94
N LEU A 86 0.22 -3.19 3.98
CA LEU A 86 -0.07 -3.66 5.33
C LEU A 86 -1.01 -2.65 6.00
N LEU A 87 -2.11 -3.12 6.54
CA LEU A 87 -3.11 -2.29 7.21
C LEU A 87 -3.49 -2.93 8.55
N ASP A 88 -3.45 -2.13 9.62
CA ASP A 88 -4.00 -2.57 10.90
C ASP A 88 -5.53 -2.51 10.84
N PRO A 89 -6.24 -3.61 11.11
CA PRO A 89 -7.71 -3.61 11.16
C PRO A 89 -8.31 -2.59 12.14
N ALA A 90 -7.57 -2.24 13.19
CA ALA A 90 -7.99 -1.23 14.17
C ALA A 90 -7.98 0.21 13.62
N GLU A 91 -7.29 0.43 12.48
CA GLU A 91 -7.17 1.73 11.81
C GLU A 91 -8.12 1.87 10.61
N ILE A 92 -9.25 1.15 10.62
CA ILE A 92 -10.26 1.25 9.58
C ILE A 92 -11.39 2.16 10.06
N VAL A 93 -11.64 3.23 9.30
CA VAL A 93 -12.81 4.10 9.49
C VAL A 93 -13.97 3.66 8.60
N GLU A 94 -15.18 4.04 8.97
CA GLU A 94 -16.39 3.60 8.28
C GLU A 94 -16.52 4.22 6.89
N ASN A 95 -16.31 5.51 6.79
CA ASN A 95 -16.60 6.27 5.58
C ASN A 95 -15.51 7.29 5.22
N ILE A 96 -15.64 7.89 4.03
CA ILE A 96 -14.66 8.82 3.50
C ILE A 96 -14.60 10.15 4.26
N HIS A 97 -15.71 10.59 4.90
CA HIS A 97 -15.74 11.82 5.67
C HIS A 97 -14.88 11.71 6.93
N ASP A 98 -14.92 10.53 7.59
CA ASP A 98 -14.08 10.25 8.74
C ASP A 98 -12.60 10.23 8.34
N ALA A 99 -12.29 9.70 7.15
CA ALA A 99 -10.93 9.70 6.62
C ALA A 99 -10.41 11.12 6.36
N TYR A 100 -11.21 12.00 5.77
CA TYR A 100 -10.82 13.41 5.52
C TYR A 100 -10.61 14.20 6.80
N GLY A 101 -11.32 13.89 7.88
CA GLY A 101 -11.12 14.49 9.19
C GLY A 101 -9.95 13.91 9.99
N HIS A 102 -9.33 12.86 9.50
CA HIS A 102 -8.30 12.16 10.25
C HIS A 102 -6.95 12.90 10.22
N PRO A 103 -6.20 12.98 11.34
CA PRO A 103 -4.89 13.66 11.38
C PRO A 103 -3.91 13.18 10.31
N HIS A 104 -3.86 11.87 10.05
CA HIS A 104 -3.01 11.32 8.99
C HIS A 104 -3.33 11.84 7.59
N PHE A 105 -4.53 12.38 7.37
CA PHE A 105 -4.87 13.01 6.10
C PHE A 105 -4.52 14.51 6.11
N LEU A 106 -4.82 15.20 7.22
CA LEU A 106 -4.73 16.67 7.32
C LEU A 106 -3.30 17.17 7.49
N ASP A 107 -2.45 16.40 8.18
CA ASP A 107 -1.11 16.85 8.58
C ASP A 107 -0.03 16.59 7.50
N LYS A 108 -0.43 16.19 6.28
CA LYS A 108 0.49 15.83 5.21
C LYS A 108 0.48 16.86 4.08
N ALA A 109 1.64 17.05 3.45
CA ALA A 109 1.75 17.87 2.25
C ALA A 109 1.12 17.18 1.03
N TYR A 110 1.15 15.86 1.01
CA TYR A 110 0.56 15.04 -0.03
C TYR A 110 -0.06 13.78 0.57
N SER A 111 -1.35 13.59 0.32
CA SER A 111 -2.11 12.41 0.74
C SER A 111 -3.04 11.95 -0.37
N LEU A 112 -3.26 10.66 -0.46
CA LEU A 112 -4.22 10.08 -1.39
C LEU A 112 -4.94 8.89 -0.78
N LEU A 113 -6.16 8.65 -1.23
CA LEU A 113 -6.90 7.43 -1.00
C LEU A 113 -6.72 6.53 -2.23
N MET A 114 -6.06 5.39 -2.05
CA MET A 114 -5.79 4.44 -3.12
C MET A 114 -6.70 3.23 -2.99
N SER A 115 -7.34 2.87 -4.10
CA SER A 115 -8.03 1.60 -4.29
C SER A 115 -7.41 0.84 -5.45
N GLY A 116 -7.79 -0.43 -5.63
CA GLY A 116 -7.24 -1.26 -6.70
C GLY A 116 -7.56 -0.76 -8.11
N PRO A 117 -6.92 -1.32 -9.13
CA PRO A 117 -7.17 -0.95 -10.52
C PRO A 117 -8.63 -1.19 -10.88
N SER A 118 -9.22 -0.23 -11.59
CA SER A 118 -10.61 -0.29 -12.06
C SER A 118 -10.67 -0.72 -13.53
N GLY A 119 -11.64 -1.55 -13.85
CA GLY A 119 -12.00 -1.82 -15.23
C GLY A 119 -13.13 -0.89 -15.70
N SER A 120 -13.02 -0.35 -16.90
CA SER A 120 -14.07 0.46 -17.54
C SER A 120 -14.54 -0.20 -18.82
N ALA A 121 -15.86 -0.21 -19.05
CA ALA A 121 -16.50 -0.71 -20.27
C ALA A 121 -16.89 0.44 -21.23
N ASP A 122 -16.36 1.62 -21.05
CA ASP A 122 -16.78 2.84 -21.75
C ASP A 122 -16.40 2.86 -23.24
N ILE A 123 -15.54 1.96 -23.69
CA ILE A 123 -15.06 1.91 -25.07
C ILE A 123 -15.65 0.67 -25.76
N GLY A 124 -16.78 0.87 -26.46
CA GLY A 124 -17.38 -0.18 -27.29
C GLY A 124 -17.85 -1.43 -26.53
N GLY A 125 -18.13 -1.33 -25.22
CA GLY A 125 -18.55 -2.46 -24.39
C GLY A 125 -17.44 -3.44 -24.03
N ILE A 126 -16.18 -3.14 -24.35
CA ILE A 126 -15.03 -3.94 -23.99
C ILE A 126 -14.44 -3.40 -22.67
N THR A 127 -14.29 -4.26 -21.67
CA THR A 127 -13.63 -3.89 -20.42
C THR A 127 -12.15 -3.62 -20.66
N VAL A 128 -11.73 -2.41 -20.36
CA VAL A 128 -10.32 -1.97 -20.43
C VAL A 128 -9.87 -1.46 -19.07
N HIS A 129 -8.58 -1.48 -18.82
CA HIS A 129 -7.93 -0.87 -17.65
C HIS A 129 -7.21 0.41 -18.09
N PRO A 130 -7.92 1.55 -18.21
CA PRO A 130 -7.39 2.75 -18.83
C PRO A 130 -6.44 3.53 -17.94
N ALA A 131 -6.52 3.36 -16.63
CA ALA A 131 -5.68 4.07 -15.68
C ALA A 131 -4.27 3.48 -15.67
N GLN A 132 -3.28 4.35 -15.70
CA GLN A 132 -1.89 3.96 -15.45
C GLN A 132 -1.65 3.98 -13.95
N GLY A 133 -0.97 2.95 -13.46
CA GLY A 133 -0.67 2.73 -12.06
C GLY A 133 -0.29 1.28 -11.84
N VAL A 134 -0.40 0.80 -10.62
CA VAL A 134 -0.13 -0.60 -10.29
C VAL A 134 -1.13 -1.54 -10.95
N MET A 135 -0.65 -2.69 -11.40
CA MET A 135 -1.50 -3.73 -12.00
C MET A 135 -2.36 -4.43 -10.95
N THR A 136 -1.84 -4.61 -9.75
CA THR A 136 -2.61 -5.14 -8.62
C THR A 136 -2.33 -4.38 -7.34
N LEU A 137 -3.37 -4.27 -6.50
CA LEU A 137 -3.29 -3.79 -5.14
C LEU A 137 -3.75 -4.90 -4.20
N THR A 138 -2.88 -5.29 -3.27
CA THR A 138 -3.17 -6.32 -2.28
C THR A 138 -3.10 -5.72 -0.88
N VAL A 139 -4.20 -5.75 -0.13
CA VAL A 139 -4.21 -5.32 1.28
C VAL A 139 -4.13 -6.55 2.17
N ILE A 140 -3.17 -6.54 3.09
CA ILE A 140 -3.00 -7.56 4.12
C ILE A 140 -3.30 -6.93 5.47
N PHE A 141 -4.24 -7.51 6.20
CA PHE A 141 -4.52 -7.09 7.56
C PHE A 141 -3.37 -7.53 8.47
N TRP A 142 -2.61 -6.54 8.94
CA TRP A 142 -1.42 -6.75 9.75
C TRP A 142 -1.47 -5.86 10.99
N PRO A 143 -1.94 -6.38 12.13
CA PRO A 143 -1.99 -5.61 13.37
C PRO A 143 -0.62 -5.04 13.73
N ARG A 144 -0.59 -3.80 14.21
CA ARG A 144 0.63 -3.24 14.79
C ARG A 144 0.94 -3.94 16.10
N ALA A 145 2.20 -4.27 16.32
CA ALA A 145 2.62 -4.72 17.63
C ALA A 145 2.28 -3.63 18.64
N GLN A 146 1.40 -3.94 19.61
CA GLN A 146 1.06 -2.99 20.68
C GLN A 146 2.36 -2.59 21.36
N SER A 147 2.74 -1.31 21.28
CA SER A 147 3.72 -0.74 22.18
C SER A 147 3.15 -0.90 23.58
N LYS A 148 3.74 -1.78 24.40
CA LYS A 148 3.42 -1.86 25.82
C LYS A 148 3.74 -0.50 26.42
N THR A 149 2.73 0.35 26.53
CA THR A 149 2.80 1.53 27.38
C THR A 149 2.96 1.01 28.80
N THR A 150 4.17 0.98 29.29
CA THR A 150 4.46 0.77 30.71
C THR A 150 3.84 1.95 31.43
N GLN A 151 2.62 1.81 31.91
CA GLN A 151 2.12 2.71 32.95
C GLN A 151 2.95 2.42 34.18
N THR A 152 3.92 3.28 34.42
CA THR A 152 4.58 3.40 35.72
C THR A 152 3.59 4.11 36.64
N VAL A 153 3.08 3.37 37.62
CA VAL A 153 2.30 3.87 38.76
C VAL A 153 3.24 4.64 39.68
#